data_d8b5512f48371c4f90fbf1ce1f040e54
#
_entry.id   d8b5512f48371c4f90fbf1ce1f040e54
#
_cell.length_a   1.000
_cell.length_b   1.000
_cell.length_c   1.000
_cell.angle_alpha   90.00
_cell.angle_beta   90.00
_cell.angle_gamma   90.00
#
_symmetry.space_group_name_H-M   'P 1'
#
loop_
_entity.id
_entity.type
_entity.pdbx_description
1 polymer ?
#
loop_
_entity_poly.entity_id
_entity_poly.type
_entity_poly.pdbx_seq_one_letter_code
_entity_poly.pdbx_strand_id
1 'polypeptide(L)'
;LLFTTGRHDGTVIHCADRSHSIQEPDHEGKVLLMAAAGCTLDDLCRITAGLGLWGLENLSGIPGEIGGAAVQNVGAYGTEFKDVVKSVTAFDTISGKEITLTAEECRYGYRDSIFKHTKPSGRYIVTGAAIELDTTPAPRLEYAPLKKLFGDTAADTLTPGMLRDAVINLRDSKLPDPHKTGSAGSFFKNPIISIDRHAEIEKKLNKEIPGHVTPTGEIKLSAAWLIDQAGCKSFTSGGAAVWQ
;
A
#
# COMPACT_ATOMS: atom_id res chain seq x y z
N LEU A 1 -8.48 -11.07 1.63
CA LEU A 1 -9.61 -11.48 0.78
C LEU A 1 -10.93 -11.24 1.51
N LEU A 2 -11.92 -10.76 0.79
CA LEU A 2 -13.29 -10.63 1.24
C LEU A 2 -14.16 -11.57 0.41
N PHE A 3 -14.81 -12.52 1.06
CA PHE A 3 -15.79 -13.38 0.43
C PHE A 3 -17.18 -12.80 0.65
N THR A 4 -17.93 -12.55 -0.43
CA THR A 4 -19.29 -11.99 -0.38
C THR A 4 -20.38 -13.06 -0.26
N THR A 5 -19.97 -14.32 -0.30
CA THR A 5 -20.87 -15.49 -0.18
C THR A 5 -20.35 -16.43 0.90
N GLY A 6 -21.24 -17.16 1.55
CA GLY A 6 -20.87 -18.16 2.57
C GLY A 6 -20.16 -19.41 2.01
N ARG A 7 -20.09 -19.54 0.68
CA ARG A 7 -19.45 -20.65 -0.01
C ARG A 7 -18.72 -20.16 -1.26
N HIS A 8 -17.51 -20.67 -1.48
CA HIS A 8 -16.74 -20.47 -2.71
C HIS A 8 -16.59 -21.82 -3.42
N ASP A 9 -17.16 -21.90 -4.63
CA ASP A 9 -17.03 -23.09 -5.48
C ASP A 9 -15.77 -22.96 -6.34
N GLY A 10 -14.62 -23.30 -5.78
CA GLY A 10 -13.33 -23.21 -6.45
C GLY A 10 -12.16 -23.50 -5.51
N THR A 11 -10.95 -23.49 -6.07
CA THR A 11 -9.72 -23.67 -5.30
C THR A 11 -9.12 -22.31 -4.97
N VAL A 12 -8.82 -22.07 -3.70
CA VAL A 12 -8.05 -20.92 -3.22
C VAL A 12 -6.62 -21.39 -2.99
N ILE A 13 -5.67 -20.78 -3.66
CA ILE A 13 -4.24 -21.01 -3.46
C ILE A 13 -3.68 -19.88 -2.60
N HIS A 14 -3.10 -20.23 -1.45
CA HIS A 14 -2.41 -19.30 -0.59
C HIS A 14 -0.91 -19.58 -0.65
N CYS A 15 -0.10 -18.60 -1.03
CA CYS A 15 1.36 -18.70 -1.00
C CYS A 15 1.83 -18.62 0.45
N ALA A 16 2.18 -19.79 1.03
CA ALA A 16 2.53 -19.92 2.44
C ALA A 16 4.04 -19.75 2.72
N ASP A 17 4.88 -19.62 1.67
CA ASP A 17 6.31 -19.37 1.84
C ASP A 17 6.53 -17.99 2.46
N ARG A 18 7.21 -17.94 3.61
CA ARG A 18 7.56 -16.72 4.36
C ARG A 18 9.07 -16.53 4.46
N SER A 19 9.82 -17.18 3.59
CA SER A 19 11.26 -17.00 3.56
C SER A 19 11.62 -15.59 3.11
N HIS A 20 12.65 -15.03 3.73
CA HIS A 20 13.25 -13.77 3.33
C HIS A 20 14.74 -13.76 3.62
N SER A 21 15.47 -12.94 2.89
CA SER A 21 16.88 -12.70 3.14
C SER A 21 17.22 -11.24 2.88
N ILE A 22 18.13 -10.70 3.66
CA ILE A 22 18.63 -9.33 3.55
C ILE A 22 20.11 -9.46 3.16
N GLN A 23 20.47 -8.84 2.04
CA GLN A 23 21.84 -8.82 1.56
C GLN A 23 22.68 -7.76 2.29
N GLU A 24 24.00 -7.89 2.23
CA GLU A 24 24.89 -6.84 2.72
C GLU A 24 24.71 -5.56 1.87
N PRO A 25 24.91 -4.39 2.46
CA PRO A 25 24.84 -3.13 1.72
C PRO A 25 25.86 -3.10 0.58
N ASP A 26 25.46 -2.54 -0.55
CA ASP A 26 26.37 -2.24 -1.63
C ASP A 26 27.21 -0.97 -1.34
N HIS A 27 28.05 -0.56 -2.28
CA HIS A 27 28.94 0.60 -2.14
C HIS A 27 28.19 1.96 -2.07
N GLU A 28 26.89 1.99 -2.41
CA GLU A 28 26.00 3.15 -2.30
C GLU A 28 25.14 3.10 -1.02
N GLY A 29 25.29 2.06 -0.21
CA GLY A 29 24.49 1.83 0.99
C GLY A 29 23.10 1.29 0.70
N LYS A 30 22.86 0.74 -0.49
CA LYS A 30 21.62 0.06 -0.84
C LYS A 30 21.65 -1.39 -0.37
N VAL A 31 20.54 -1.83 0.17
CA VAL A 31 20.33 -3.18 0.71
C VAL A 31 19.19 -3.84 -0.05
N LEU A 32 19.38 -5.04 -0.55
CA LEU A 32 18.34 -5.80 -1.21
C LEU A 32 17.72 -6.79 -0.22
N LEU A 33 16.42 -6.62 0.04
CA LEU A 33 15.58 -7.56 0.75
C LEU A 33 14.85 -8.43 -0.27
N MET A 34 15.16 -9.73 -0.26
CA MET A 34 14.40 -10.74 -1.02
C MET A 34 13.30 -11.30 -0.11
N ALA A 35 12.06 -11.28 -0.56
CA ALA A 35 10.93 -11.76 0.25
C ALA A 35 9.98 -12.63 -0.58
N ALA A 36 9.63 -13.79 -0.07
CA ALA A 36 8.59 -14.64 -0.63
C ALA A 36 7.20 -13.99 -0.50
N ALA A 37 6.27 -14.35 -1.37
CA ALA A 37 4.95 -13.73 -1.46
C ALA A 37 4.11 -13.86 -0.18
N GLY A 38 4.31 -14.91 0.62
CA GLY A 38 3.62 -15.14 1.89
C GLY A 38 4.24 -14.41 3.09
N CYS A 39 5.34 -13.65 2.92
CA CYS A 39 5.87 -12.81 3.99
C CYS A 39 4.84 -11.74 4.35
N THR A 40 4.55 -11.58 5.64
CA THR A 40 3.68 -10.49 6.12
C THR A 40 4.39 -9.16 5.92
N LEU A 41 3.73 -8.21 5.27
CA LEU A 41 4.31 -6.89 4.98
C LEU A 41 4.76 -6.18 6.27
N ASP A 42 3.92 -6.18 7.31
CA ASP A 42 4.25 -5.50 8.57
C ASP A 42 5.40 -6.16 9.32
N ASP A 43 5.57 -7.48 9.24
CA ASP A 43 6.74 -8.14 9.83
C ASP A 43 8.03 -7.67 9.15
N LEU A 44 8.03 -7.55 7.83
CA LEU A 44 9.19 -7.02 7.11
C LEU A 44 9.45 -5.55 7.46
N CYS A 45 8.40 -4.72 7.55
CA CYS A 45 8.54 -3.33 8.02
C CYS A 45 9.18 -3.27 9.42
N ARG A 46 8.76 -4.15 10.32
CA ARG A 46 9.31 -4.24 11.68
C ARG A 46 10.77 -4.70 11.70
N ILE A 47 11.09 -5.72 10.92
CA ILE A 47 12.46 -6.27 10.83
C ILE A 47 13.39 -5.22 10.25
N THR A 48 13.05 -4.61 9.12
CA THR A 48 13.89 -3.61 8.45
C THR A 48 14.07 -2.35 9.28
N ALA A 49 13.01 -1.87 9.93
CA ALA A 49 13.10 -0.73 10.85
C ALA A 49 14.00 -1.03 12.05
N GLY A 50 13.92 -2.24 12.60
CA GLY A 50 14.80 -2.70 13.69
C GLY A 50 16.28 -2.82 13.29
N LEU A 51 16.56 -3.01 12.01
CA LEU A 51 17.92 -3.01 11.44
C LEU A 51 18.38 -1.63 10.98
N GLY A 52 17.58 -0.59 11.15
CA GLY A 52 17.92 0.79 10.72
C GLY A 52 17.81 1.01 9.22
N LEU A 53 17.11 0.13 8.48
CA LEU A 53 16.94 0.20 7.04
C LEU A 53 15.68 1.00 6.67
N TRP A 54 15.84 1.98 5.79
CA TRP A 54 14.82 2.88 5.30
C TRP A 54 14.11 2.33 4.06
N GLY A 55 12.82 2.62 3.92
CA GLY A 55 12.02 2.35 2.73
C GLY A 55 10.64 1.75 3.01
N LEU A 56 10.49 0.85 3.98
CA LEU A 56 9.22 0.18 4.30
C LEU A 56 8.48 0.78 5.50
N GLU A 57 9.08 1.64 6.29
CA GLU A 57 8.56 2.13 7.57
C GLU A 57 7.17 2.78 7.45
N ASN A 58 6.90 3.51 6.37
CA ASN A 58 5.60 4.15 6.12
C ASN A 58 4.48 3.14 5.78
N LEU A 59 4.83 1.91 5.38
CA LEU A 59 3.87 0.84 5.08
C LEU A 59 3.53 -0.03 6.30
N SER A 60 4.00 0.37 7.47
CA SER A 60 3.81 -0.36 8.73
C SER A 60 2.35 -0.50 9.12
N GLY A 61 2.02 -1.64 9.73
CA GLY A 61 0.67 -1.96 10.21
C GLY A 61 -0.35 -2.23 9.10
N ILE A 62 0.04 -2.25 7.83
CA ILE A 62 -0.87 -2.65 6.75
C ILE A 62 -1.00 -4.17 6.78
N PRO A 63 -2.23 -4.70 6.98
CA PRO A 63 -2.43 -6.14 6.96
C PRO A 63 -2.29 -6.69 5.53
N GLY A 64 -1.69 -7.86 5.42
CA GLY A 64 -1.50 -8.55 4.16
C GLY A 64 -0.05 -8.97 3.92
N GLU A 65 0.17 -9.61 2.79
CA GLU A 65 1.42 -10.27 2.42
C GLU A 65 2.05 -9.60 1.19
N ILE A 66 3.33 -9.86 0.98
CA ILE A 66 4.13 -9.25 -0.11
C ILE A 66 3.51 -9.53 -1.49
N GLY A 67 2.97 -10.72 -1.73
CA GLY A 67 2.30 -11.02 -2.99
C GLY A 67 1.11 -10.08 -3.25
N GLY A 68 0.27 -9.86 -2.23
CA GLY A 68 -0.84 -8.92 -2.29
C GLY A 68 -0.37 -7.46 -2.40
N ALA A 69 0.70 -7.11 -1.69
CA ALA A 69 1.31 -5.78 -1.75
C ALA A 69 1.79 -5.43 -3.17
N ALA A 70 2.48 -6.39 -3.84
CA ALA A 70 2.94 -6.25 -5.21
C ALA A 70 1.78 -6.12 -6.21
N VAL A 71 0.76 -6.97 -6.11
CA VAL A 71 -0.42 -6.91 -7.00
C VAL A 71 -1.17 -5.59 -6.86
N GLN A 72 -1.33 -5.10 -5.63
CA GLN A 72 -2.14 -3.92 -5.32
C GLN A 72 -1.38 -2.60 -5.48
N ASN A 73 -0.05 -2.62 -5.64
CA ASN A 73 0.78 -1.44 -5.39
C ASN A 73 0.34 -0.78 -4.07
N VAL A 74 0.44 -1.55 -2.98
CA VAL A 74 -0.04 -1.09 -1.68
C VAL A 74 0.63 0.23 -1.32
N GLY A 75 -0.09 1.13 -0.70
CA GLY A 75 0.48 2.42 -0.32
C GLY A 75 -0.33 3.12 0.75
N ALA A 76 0.40 3.75 1.65
CA ALA A 76 -0.11 4.58 2.72
C ALA A 76 0.97 5.59 3.15
N TYR A 77 0.55 6.65 3.84
CA TYR A 77 1.43 7.60 4.51
C TYR A 77 2.53 8.19 3.62
N GLY A 78 2.22 8.44 2.33
CA GLY A 78 3.14 9.05 1.36
C GLY A 78 4.05 8.06 0.64
N THR A 79 3.96 6.76 0.91
CA THR A 79 4.78 5.72 0.25
C THR A 79 3.89 4.69 -0.45
N GLU A 80 4.29 4.25 -1.63
CA GLU A 80 3.69 3.12 -2.35
C GLU A 80 4.73 2.00 -2.52
N PHE A 81 4.29 0.76 -2.72
CA PHE A 81 5.18 -0.39 -2.91
C PHE A 81 6.14 -0.21 -4.10
N LYS A 82 5.66 0.43 -5.18
CA LYS A 82 6.49 0.77 -6.35
C LYS A 82 7.72 1.63 -6.03
N ASP A 83 7.68 2.38 -4.92
CA ASP A 83 8.75 3.31 -4.56
C ASP A 83 9.97 2.59 -3.97
N VAL A 84 9.82 1.30 -3.64
CA VAL A 84 10.85 0.48 -3.01
C VAL A 84 11.09 -0.85 -3.72
N VAL A 85 10.15 -1.33 -4.56
CA VAL A 85 10.32 -2.60 -5.26
C VAL A 85 11.30 -2.46 -6.42
N LYS A 86 12.24 -3.40 -6.51
CA LYS A 86 13.22 -3.53 -7.60
C LYS A 86 12.70 -4.46 -8.69
N SER A 87 12.15 -5.60 -8.27
CA SER A 87 11.57 -6.61 -9.16
C SER A 87 10.56 -7.47 -8.42
N VAL A 88 9.71 -8.15 -9.19
CA VAL A 88 8.72 -9.11 -8.70
C VAL A 88 8.91 -10.44 -9.42
N THR A 89 9.00 -11.50 -8.64
CA THR A 89 9.03 -12.86 -9.17
C THR A 89 7.60 -13.41 -9.23
N ALA A 90 7.24 -14.02 -10.35
CA ALA A 90 5.93 -14.58 -10.55
C ALA A 90 5.99 -15.87 -11.37
N PHE A 91 5.08 -16.79 -11.10
CA PHE A 91 4.84 -17.95 -11.94
C PHE A 91 3.88 -17.57 -13.07
N ASP A 92 4.32 -17.70 -14.31
CA ASP A 92 3.48 -17.48 -15.51
C ASP A 92 2.75 -18.78 -15.84
N THR A 93 1.45 -18.80 -15.62
CA THR A 93 0.59 -19.98 -15.85
C THR A 93 0.48 -20.38 -17.32
N ILE A 94 0.83 -19.53 -18.28
CA ILE A 94 0.83 -19.85 -19.71
C ILE A 94 2.11 -20.58 -20.09
N SER A 95 3.27 -20.05 -19.72
CA SER A 95 4.56 -20.66 -20.04
C SER A 95 4.92 -21.80 -19.09
N GLY A 96 4.27 -21.90 -17.92
CA GLY A 96 4.61 -22.85 -16.87
C GLY A 96 5.97 -22.60 -16.23
N LYS A 97 6.46 -21.36 -16.28
CA LYS A 97 7.79 -20.98 -15.77
C LYS A 97 7.70 -19.83 -14.78
N GLU A 98 8.66 -19.79 -13.90
CA GLU A 98 8.92 -18.62 -13.08
C GLU A 98 9.60 -17.54 -13.94
N ILE A 99 9.14 -16.31 -13.78
CA ILE A 99 9.67 -15.12 -14.45
C ILE A 99 9.95 -14.03 -13.41
N THR A 100 10.87 -13.14 -13.73
CA THR A 100 11.12 -11.92 -12.95
C THR A 100 10.76 -10.72 -13.79
N LEU A 101 9.92 -9.84 -13.23
CA LEU A 101 9.51 -8.57 -13.82
C LEU A 101 10.19 -7.43 -13.06
N THR A 102 10.80 -6.50 -13.77
CA THR A 102 11.32 -5.26 -13.18
C THR A 102 10.19 -4.39 -12.66
N ALA A 103 10.47 -3.40 -11.82
CA ALA A 103 9.48 -2.44 -11.35
C ALA A 103 8.76 -1.74 -12.52
N GLU A 104 9.48 -1.43 -13.60
CA GLU A 104 8.91 -0.83 -14.82
C GLU A 104 7.95 -1.78 -15.54
N GLU A 105 8.34 -3.04 -15.71
CA GLU A 105 7.50 -4.07 -16.34
C GLU A 105 6.25 -4.38 -15.52
N CYS A 106 6.28 -4.17 -14.21
CA CYS A 106 5.10 -4.27 -13.34
C CYS A 106 4.05 -3.18 -13.60
N ARG A 107 4.37 -2.10 -14.32
CA ARG A 107 3.46 -1.03 -14.75
C ARG A 107 2.59 -0.51 -13.59
N TYR A 108 3.23 -0.20 -12.49
CA TYR A 108 2.54 0.25 -11.29
C TYR A 108 1.81 1.58 -11.50
N GLY A 109 0.56 1.61 -11.06
CA GLY A 109 -0.29 2.78 -10.97
C GLY A 109 -0.95 2.90 -9.60
N TYR A 110 -1.79 3.90 -9.40
CA TYR A 110 -2.53 4.07 -8.15
C TYR A 110 -3.46 2.88 -7.89
N ARG A 111 -3.10 2.05 -6.93
CA ARG A 111 -3.79 0.78 -6.61
C ARG A 111 -3.90 -0.14 -7.83
N ASP A 112 -2.87 -0.13 -8.68
CA ASP A 112 -2.87 -0.84 -9.95
C ASP A 112 -1.49 -1.40 -10.31
N SER A 113 -1.48 -2.46 -11.12
CA SER A 113 -0.29 -3.13 -11.65
C SER A 113 -0.64 -4.01 -12.84
N ILE A 114 0.35 -4.48 -13.59
CA ILE A 114 0.17 -5.43 -14.69
C ILE A 114 -0.59 -6.69 -14.24
N PHE A 115 -0.40 -7.13 -12.99
CA PHE A 115 -1.00 -8.36 -12.45
C PHE A 115 -2.53 -8.33 -12.46
N LYS A 116 -3.15 -7.15 -12.52
CA LYS A 116 -4.60 -6.96 -12.60
C LYS A 116 -5.16 -6.95 -14.03
N HIS A 117 -4.29 -6.80 -15.03
CA HIS A 117 -4.68 -6.59 -16.43
C HIS A 117 -4.25 -7.71 -17.37
N THR A 118 -3.77 -8.83 -16.84
CA THR A 118 -3.35 -9.98 -17.66
C THR A 118 -4.52 -10.66 -18.35
N LYS A 119 -4.26 -11.20 -19.55
CA LYS A 119 -5.20 -12.06 -20.27
C LYS A 119 -4.51 -13.42 -20.54
N PRO A 120 -5.03 -14.53 -20.03
CA PRO A 120 -6.22 -14.61 -19.15
C PRO A 120 -5.97 -13.93 -17.79
N SER A 121 -7.05 -13.60 -17.08
CA SER A 121 -6.98 -13.11 -15.71
C SER A 121 -6.29 -14.17 -14.82
N GLY A 122 -5.39 -13.73 -13.93
CA GLY A 122 -4.62 -14.64 -13.09
C GLY A 122 -3.46 -15.34 -13.80
N ARG A 123 -3.01 -14.82 -14.96
CA ARG A 123 -1.83 -15.36 -15.65
C ARG A 123 -0.60 -15.39 -14.74
N TYR A 124 -0.37 -14.33 -13.98
CA TYR A 124 0.79 -14.24 -13.11
C TYR A 124 0.40 -14.47 -11.65
N ILE A 125 1.02 -15.46 -11.03
CA ILE A 125 0.93 -15.73 -9.60
C ILE A 125 2.22 -15.23 -8.98
N VAL A 126 2.15 -14.14 -8.22
CA VAL A 126 3.33 -13.56 -7.57
C VAL A 126 3.86 -14.54 -6.53
N THR A 127 5.15 -14.88 -6.64
CA THR A 127 5.86 -15.80 -5.74
C THR A 127 6.83 -15.08 -4.82
N GLY A 128 7.27 -13.86 -5.16
CA GLY A 128 8.17 -13.07 -4.34
C GLY A 128 8.44 -11.68 -4.90
N ALA A 129 9.21 -10.90 -4.16
CA ALA A 129 9.68 -9.59 -4.58
C ALA A 129 11.08 -9.30 -4.04
N ALA A 130 11.85 -8.52 -4.80
CA ALA A 130 13.08 -7.88 -4.37
C ALA A 130 12.77 -6.41 -4.05
N ILE A 131 13.10 -6.00 -2.84
CA ILE A 131 12.83 -4.66 -2.31
C ILE A 131 14.16 -3.98 -2.00
N GLU A 132 14.36 -2.77 -2.51
CA GLU A 132 15.56 -1.98 -2.29
C GLU A 132 15.35 -1.03 -1.11
N LEU A 133 16.26 -1.08 -0.15
CA LEU A 133 16.25 -0.31 1.10
C LEU A 133 17.53 0.52 1.20
N ASP A 134 17.50 1.54 2.04
CA ASP A 134 18.63 2.43 2.28
C ASP A 134 19.20 2.28 3.70
N THR A 135 20.53 2.30 3.83
CA THR A 135 21.19 2.44 5.13
C THR A 135 21.31 3.91 5.55
N THR A 136 21.25 4.85 4.60
CA THR A 136 21.32 6.29 4.86
C THR A 136 19.93 6.85 5.15
N PRO A 137 19.80 7.85 6.04
CA PRO A 137 18.50 8.46 6.35
C PRO A 137 17.79 9.00 5.12
N ALA A 138 16.61 8.45 4.85
CA ALA A 138 15.75 8.82 3.73
C ALA A 138 14.27 8.89 4.17
N PRO A 139 13.93 9.68 5.23
CA PRO A 139 12.57 9.72 5.76
C PRO A 139 11.59 10.33 4.77
N ARG A 140 10.48 9.65 4.50
CA ARG A 140 9.38 10.15 3.64
C ARG A 140 8.31 10.80 4.51
N LEU A 141 8.29 12.14 4.51
CA LEU A 141 7.45 12.94 5.41
C LEU A 141 6.34 13.72 4.67
N GLU A 142 6.06 13.41 3.40
CA GLU A 142 5.07 14.15 2.57
C GLU A 142 3.64 14.03 3.11
N TYR A 143 3.34 12.96 3.86
CA TYR A 143 2.05 12.84 4.51
C TYR A 143 1.89 13.86 5.65
N ALA A 144 0.90 14.74 5.55
CA ALA A 144 0.75 15.91 6.42
C ALA A 144 0.86 15.63 7.93
N PRO A 145 0.28 14.56 8.51
CA PRO A 145 0.49 14.22 9.92
C PRO A 145 1.93 13.86 10.27
N LEU A 146 2.67 13.14 9.40
CA LEU A 146 4.08 12.84 9.62
C LEU A 146 4.94 14.11 9.48
N LYS A 147 4.64 14.95 8.49
CA LYS A 147 5.29 16.25 8.32
C LYS A 147 5.09 17.13 9.55
N LYS A 148 3.91 17.11 10.16
CA LYS A 148 3.64 17.86 11.40
C LYS A 148 4.43 17.33 12.59
N LEU A 149 4.68 16.02 12.66
CA LEU A 149 5.42 15.39 13.76
C LEU A 149 6.93 15.57 13.62
N PHE A 150 7.46 15.49 12.40
CA PHE A 150 8.90 15.35 12.16
C PHE A 150 9.48 16.38 11.18
N GLY A 151 8.65 17.27 10.60
CA GLY A 151 9.09 18.17 9.52
C GLY A 151 10.22 19.12 9.90
N ASP A 152 10.33 19.47 11.19
CA ASP A 152 11.39 20.33 11.74
C ASP A 152 12.55 19.51 12.36
N THR A 153 12.49 18.17 12.30
CA THR A 153 13.52 17.28 12.85
C THR A 153 14.58 17.01 11.78
N ALA A 154 15.84 17.12 12.13
CA ALA A 154 16.93 16.82 11.21
C ALA A 154 16.89 15.34 10.80
N ALA A 155 17.02 15.07 9.50
CA ALA A 155 16.84 13.73 8.94
C ALA A 155 17.79 12.68 9.53
N ASP A 156 19.00 13.08 9.88
CA ASP A 156 20.03 12.24 10.48
C ASP A 156 19.75 11.84 11.94
N THR A 157 18.81 12.53 12.60
CA THR A 157 18.35 12.18 13.96
C THR A 157 17.13 11.27 13.96
N LEU A 158 16.47 11.10 12.80
CA LEU A 158 15.34 10.19 12.65
C LEU A 158 15.82 8.76 12.43
N THR A 159 15.01 7.82 12.88
CA THR A 159 15.22 6.39 12.62
C THR A 159 13.98 5.79 11.95
N PRO A 160 14.11 4.71 11.17
CA PRO A 160 12.95 4.01 10.61
C PRO A 160 11.98 3.54 11.70
N GLY A 161 12.51 3.17 12.89
CA GLY A 161 11.71 2.79 14.05
C GLY A 161 10.80 3.92 14.53
N MET A 162 11.32 5.16 14.65
CA MET A 162 10.51 6.33 15.05
C MET A 162 9.36 6.59 14.06
N LEU A 163 9.63 6.51 12.76
CA LEU A 163 8.59 6.67 11.74
C LEU A 163 7.57 5.54 11.81
N ARG A 164 8.03 4.29 11.94
CA ARG A 164 7.15 3.13 12.12
C ARG A 164 6.20 3.33 13.30
N ASP A 165 6.72 3.70 14.47
CA ASP A 165 5.92 3.90 15.68
C ASP A 165 4.88 5.01 15.47
N ALA A 166 5.26 6.11 14.83
CA ALA A 166 4.33 7.18 14.49
C ALA A 166 3.23 6.71 13.53
N VAL A 167 3.57 5.92 12.51
CA VAL A 167 2.61 5.34 11.56
C VAL A 167 1.65 4.40 12.29
N ILE A 168 2.13 3.51 13.15
CA ILE A 168 1.28 2.60 13.94
C ILE A 168 0.32 3.41 14.81
N ASN A 169 0.80 4.40 15.55
CA ASN A 169 -0.04 5.27 16.39
C ASN A 169 -1.12 6.01 15.59
N LEU A 170 -0.76 6.52 14.40
CA LEU A 170 -1.72 7.17 13.51
C LEU A 170 -2.78 6.19 12.98
N ARG A 171 -2.41 4.93 12.75
CA ARG A 171 -3.34 3.87 12.32
C ARG A 171 -4.29 3.50 13.45
N ASP A 172 -3.75 3.22 14.62
CA ASP A 172 -4.52 2.80 15.80
C ASP A 172 -5.53 3.86 16.24
N SER A 173 -5.21 5.14 16.03
CA SER A 173 -6.14 6.23 16.29
C SER A 173 -7.30 6.36 15.31
N LYS A 174 -7.22 5.71 14.14
CA LYS A 174 -8.19 5.90 13.04
C LYS A 174 -8.88 4.63 12.57
N LEU A 175 -8.30 3.47 12.81
CA LEU A 175 -8.76 2.21 12.26
C LEU A 175 -9.12 1.24 13.39
N PRO A 176 -10.09 0.35 13.18
CA PRO A 176 -10.39 -0.69 14.16
C PRO A 176 -9.25 -1.69 14.23
N ASP A 177 -9.02 -2.24 15.41
CA ASP A 177 -8.13 -3.38 15.60
C ASP A 177 -8.70 -4.60 14.84
N PRO A 178 -8.01 -5.11 13.81
CA PRO A 178 -8.51 -6.21 12.98
C PRO A 178 -8.66 -7.54 13.73
N HIS A 179 -8.01 -7.68 14.89
CA HIS A 179 -8.16 -8.85 15.76
C HIS A 179 -9.49 -8.82 16.56
N LYS A 180 -10.08 -7.63 16.73
CA LYS A 180 -11.36 -7.45 17.46
C LYS A 180 -12.52 -7.24 16.52
N THR A 181 -12.29 -6.53 15.42
CA THR A 181 -13.34 -6.17 14.46
C THR A 181 -12.82 -6.43 13.04
N GLY A 182 -13.48 -7.35 12.33
CA GLY A 182 -13.15 -7.60 10.93
C GLY A 182 -13.22 -6.31 10.12
N SER A 183 -12.21 -6.05 9.30
CA SER A 183 -12.12 -4.82 8.50
C SER A 183 -11.73 -5.13 7.07
N ALA A 184 -12.45 -4.55 6.11
CA ALA A 184 -12.08 -4.54 4.70
C ALA A 184 -11.13 -3.38 4.35
N GLY A 185 -10.69 -2.60 5.35
CA GLY A 185 -9.89 -1.40 5.16
C GLY A 185 -10.65 -0.31 4.39
N SER A 186 -9.93 0.52 3.65
CA SER A 186 -10.55 1.50 2.75
C SER A 186 -11.16 0.78 1.55
N PHE A 187 -12.46 0.51 1.61
CA PHE A 187 -13.18 -0.25 0.58
C PHE A 187 -13.19 0.46 -0.77
N PHE A 188 -13.37 1.78 -0.77
CA PHE A 188 -13.36 2.58 -1.99
C PHE A 188 -11.98 3.16 -2.28
N LYS A 189 -11.57 3.11 -3.54
CA LYS A 189 -10.43 3.91 -4.02
C LYS A 189 -10.80 5.38 -4.03
N ASN A 190 -9.83 6.26 -3.79
CA ASN A 190 -9.98 7.68 -4.03
C ASN A 190 -10.22 7.91 -5.53
N PRO A 191 -11.34 8.50 -5.97
CA PRO A 191 -11.59 8.74 -7.39
C PRO A 191 -10.63 9.80 -7.93
N ILE A 192 -10.20 9.58 -9.18
CA ILE A 192 -9.40 10.54 -9.95
C ILE A 192 -10.28 11.03 -11.09
N ILE A 193 -10.43 12.34 -11.22
CA ILE A 193 -11.29 13.00 -12.19
C ILE A 193 -10.54 14.15 -12.87
N SER A 194 -11.00 14.56 -14.06
CA SER A 194 -10.42 15.73 -14.73
C SER A 194 -10.69 17.03 -13.96
N ILE A 195 -9.86 18.05 -14.18
CA ILE A 195 -10.04 19.39 -13.60
C ILE A 195 -11.41 19.96 -13.97
N ASP A 196 -11.82 19.80 -15.24
CA ASP A 196 -13.12 20.29 -15.72
C ASP A 196 -14.27 19.62 -14.97
N ARG A 197 -14.19 18.30 -14.77
CA ARG A 197 -15.20 17.57 -14.01
C ARG A 197 -15.24 17.99 -12.56
N HIS A 198 -14.11 18.29 -11.95
CA HIS A 198 -14.04 18.81 -10.59
C HIS A 198 -14.77 20.14 -10.49
N ALA A 199 -14.42 21.11 -11.37
CA ALA A 199 -15.05 22.43 -11.40
C ALA A 199 -16.57 22.37 -11.68
N GLU A 200 -17.01 21.45 -12.56
CA GLU A 200 -18.44 21.21 -12.82
C GLU A 200 -19.18 20.77 -11.55
N ILE A 201 -18.59 19.84 -10.79
CA ILE A 201 -19.22 19.31 -9.57
C ILE A 201 -19.25 20.40 -8.49
N GLU A 202 -18.18 21.18 -8.30
CA GLU A 202 -18.14 22.31 -7.36
C GLU A 202 -19.23 23.32 -7.67
N LYS A 203 -19.35 23.70 -8.94
CA LYS A 203 -20.40 24.61 -9.42
C LYS A 203 -21.81 24.06 -9.14
N LYS A 204 -22.03 22.75 -9.43
CA LYS A 204 -23.33 22.10 -9.24
C LYS A 204 -23.73 22.03 -7.76
N LEU A 205 -22.75 21.76 -6.88
CA LEU A 205 -22.98 21.65 -5.43
C LEU A 205 -22.86 23.00 -4.70
N ASN A 206 -22.43 24.04 -5.39
CA ASN A 206 -22.09 25.35 -4.82
C ASN A 206 -21.19 25.20 -3.57
N LYS A 207 -20.16 24.36 -3.70
CA LYS A 207 -19.28 23.98 -2.59
C LYS A 207 -17.90 23.63 -3.09
N GLU A 208 -16.87 24.09 -2.38
CA GLU A 208 -15.48 23.67 -2.60
C GLU A 208 -15.30 22.20 -2.22
N ILE A 209 -14.68 21.44 -3.12
CA ILE A 209 -14.41 20.02 -2.95
C ILE A 209 -12.91 19.82 -2.79
N PRO A 210 -12.42 19.39 -1.62
CA PRO A 210 -11.00 19.19 -1.41
C PRO A 210 -10.46 18.04 -2.30
N GLY A 211 -9.38 18.33 -3.02
CA GLY A 211 -8.69 17.39 -3.89
C GLY A 211 -7.20 17.67 -3.98
N HIS A 212 -6.45 16.69 -4.46
CA HIS A 212 -5.02 16.81 -4.72
C HIS A 212 -4.75 16.65 -6.20
N VAL A 213 -3.99 17.59 -6.78
CA VAL A 213 -3.53 17.48 -8.17
C VAL A 213 -2.57 16.29 -8.28
N THR A 214 -2.84 15.37 -9.20
CA THR A 214 -1.95 14.26 -9.51
C THR A 214 -0.80 14.73 -10.42
N PRO A 215 0.31 13.96 -10.54
CA PRO A 215 1.37 14.28 -11.49
C PRO A 215 0.90 14.36 -12.95
N THR A 216 -0.23 13.72 -13.29
CA THR A 216 -0.86 13.77 -14.63
C THR A 216 -1.80 14.96 -14.81
N GLY A 217 -1.95 15.82 -13.80
CA GLY A 217 -2.79 17.03 -13.87
C GLY A 217 -4.27 16.77 -13.60
N GLU A 218 -4.64 15.58 -13.14
CA GLU A 218 -6.02 15.26 -12.71
C GLU A 218 -6.21 15.56 -11.22
N ILE A 219 -7.44 15.56 -10.74
CA ILE A 219 -7.78 15.77 -9.34
C ILE A 219 -8.14 14.45 -8.67
N LYS A 220 -7.40 14.08 -7.63
CA LYS A 220 -7.69 12.93 -6.76
C LYS A 220 -8.50 13.39 -5.55
N LEU A 221 -9.74 12.94 -5.45
CA LEU A 221 -10.66 13.25 -4.35
C LEU A 221 -10.52 12.24 -3.21
N SER A 222 -10.85 12.67 -2.00
CA SER A 222 -10.92 11.77 -0.85
C SER A 222 -12.25 11.00 -0.84
N ALA A 223 -12.21 9.67 -1.01
CA ALA A 223 -13.41 8.83 -0.88
C ALA A 223 -14.01 8.93 0.54
N ALA A 224 -13.17 9.01 1.58
CA ALA A 224 -13.62 9.18 2.96
C ALA A 224 -14.41 10.49 3.14
N TRP A 225 -13.93 11.59 2.56
CA TRP A 225 -14.64 12.87 2.57
C TRP A 225 -15.99 12.77 1.82
N LEU A 226 -16.02 12.11 0.67
CA LEU A 226 -17.25 11.91 -0.10
C LEU A 226 -18.29 11.09 0.69
N ILE A 227 -17.86 10.03 1.38
CA ILE A 227 -18.70 9.19 2.24
C ILE A 227 -19.27 10.01 3.40
N ASP A 228 -18.45 10.86 4.02
CA ASP A 228 -18.85 11.76 5.09
C ASP A 228 -19.89 12.79 4.60
N GLN A 229 -19.64 13.43 3.45
CA GLN A 229 -20.58 14.37 2.85
C GLN A 229 -21.90 13.73 2.41
N ALA A 230 -21.89 12.46 2.07
CA ALA A 230 -23.09 11.68 1.78
C ALA A 230 -23.87 11.25 3.04
N GLY A 231 -23.41 11.61 4.25
CA GLY A 231 -24.03 11.20 5.50
C GLY A 231 -23.90 9.71 5.80
N CYS A 232 -22.94 9.04 5.15
CA CYS A 232 -22.75 7.58 5.31
C CYS A 232 -21.74 7.20 6.39
N LYS A 233 -21.16 8.17 7.10
CA LYS A 233 -20.30 7.90 8.26
C LYS A 233 -21.13 7.21 9.35
N SER A 234 -20.60 6.15 9.94
CA SER A 234 -21.30 5.30 10.92
C SER A 234 -22.57 4.59 10.39
N PHE A 235 -22.76 4.58 9.05
CA PHE A 235 -23.85 3.79 8.46
C PHE A 235 -23.66 2.30 8.75
N THR A 236 -24.73 1.63 9.11
CA THR A 236 -24.75 0.19 9.42
C THR A 236 -25.76 -0.54 8.55
N SER A 237 -25.42 -1.75 8.13
CA SER A 237 -26.33 -2.66 7.42
C SER A 237 -26.02 -4.11 7.82
N GLY A 238 -26.96 -4.76 8.49
CA GLY A 238 -26.71 -6.08 9.06
C GLY A 238 -25.53 -6.08 10.02
N GLY A 239 -24.56 -6.95 9.78
CA GLY A 239 -23.32 -7.05 10.56
C GLY A 239 -22.16 -6.17 10.07
N ALA A 240 -22.39 -5.33 9.05
CA ALA A 240 -21.36 -4.43 8.47
C ALA A 240 -21.62 -2.97 8.85
N ALA A 241 -20.54 -2.21 8.99
CA ALA A 241 -20.62 -0.78 9.30
C ALA A 241 -19.51 0.02 8.59
N VAL A 242 -19.77 1.30 8.36
CA VAL A 242 -18.74 2.28 8.07
C VAL A 242 -18.13 2.72 9.40
N TRP A 243 -16.79 2.55 9.54
CA TRP A 243 -16.08 2.92 10.76
C TRP A 243 -16.11 4.44 11.00
N GLN A 244 -16.09 4.84 12.27
CA GLN A 244 -16.24 6.25 12.71
C GLN A 244 -15.04 7.13 12.37
#